data_250e4628a5876f3796fb30a56668fe3c
#
_entry.id   250e4628a5876f3796fb30a56668fe3c
#
_cell.length_a   1.000
_cell.length_b   1.000
_cell.length_c   1.000
_cell.angle_alpha   90.00
_cell.angle_beta   90.00
_cell.angle_gamma   90.00
#
_symmetry.space_group_name_H-M   'P 1'
#
loop_
_entity.id
_entity.type
_entity.pdbx_description
1 polymer ?
#
loop_
_entity_poly.entity_id
_entity_poly.type
_entity_poly.pdbx_seq_one_letter_code
_entity_poly.pdbx_strand_id
1 'polypeptide(L)'
;MSESLCYNFRIRYYNYKPVPVTLPRYPLRINVGFLVHQPIGTSHDFTFEFPAVQLSPDFELTQFNGTARISRTPQGLLVEADFSGNLLLECVRCLDEYHQSISANFAELFSFRYRRDAESELFIPEDGHIDLALLARDYLLLEQPIKPICRPECKGLCFYCGVNLNETVCEHQAQPVEE
;
A
#
# COMPACT_ATOMS: atom_id res chain seq x y z
N MET A 1 -4.77 4.28 -55.05
CA MET A 1 -4.98 2.98 -54.41
C MET A 1 -4.30 3.06 -53.08
N SER A 2 -5.10 3.31 -52.02
CA SER A 2 -4.64 3.53 -50.66
C SER A 2 -4.80 2.24 -49.86
N GLU A 3 -3.70 1.65 -49.44
CA GLU A 3 -3.72 0.51 -48.52
C GLU A 3 -3.69 1.03 -47.09
N SER A 4 -4.83 0.83 -46.42
CA SER A 4 -5.02 1.05 -45.01
C SER A 4 -4.25 0.01 -44.22
N LEU A 5 -3.18 0.41 -43.55
CA LEU A 5 -2.55 -0.42 -42.51
C LEU A 5 -3.47 -0.45 -41.28
N CYS A 6 -4.23 -1.54 -41.15
CA CYS A 6 -4.91 -1.87 -39.90
C CYS A 6 -3.88 -2.24 -38.84
N TYR A 7 -3.73 -1.39 -37.87
CA TYR A 7 -2.96 -1.64 -36.65
C TYR A 7 -3.71 -2.70 -35.81
N ASN A 8 -3.26 -3.94 -35.88
CA ASN A 8 -3.73 -5.00 -34.99
C ASN A 8 -3.14 -4.79 -33.60
N PHE A 9 -3.86 -4.05 -32.79
CA PHE A 9 -3.57 -3.94 -31.35
C PHE A 9 -3.99 -5.26 -30.71
N ARG A 10 -3.06 -6.20 -30.62
CA ARG A 10 -3.26 -7.47 -29.92
C ARG A 10 -3.14 -7.20 -28.42
N ILE A 11 -4.27 -6.83 -27.80
CA ILE A 11 -4.41 -6.82 -26.35
C ILE A 11 -4.16 -8.25 -25.86
N ARG A 12 -2.99 -8.51 -25.31
CA ARG A 12 -2.74 -9.74 -24.54
C ARG A 12 -3.51 -9.61 -23.24
N TYR A 13 -4.73 -10.11 -23.21
CA TYR A 13 -5.40 -10.46 -21.97
C TYR A 13 -4.57 -11.57 -21.31
N TYR A 14 -3.74 -11.21 -20.36
CA TYR A 14 -3.21 -12.16 -19.41
C TYR A 14 -4.42 -12.71 -18.66
N ASN A 15 -4.70 -14.01 -18.86
CA ASN A 15 -5.66 -14.78 -18.07
C ASN A 15 -5.10 -14.91 -16.62
N TYR A 16 -5.12 -13.83 -15.87
CA TYR A 16 -5.02 -13.89 -14.43
C TYR A 16 -6.36 -14.46 -13.95
N LYS A 17 -6.38 -15.75 -13.63
CA LYS A 17 -7.47 -16.33 -12.84
C LYS A 17 -7.26 -15.82 -11.42
N PRO A 18 -8.06 -14.87 -10.94
CA PRO A 18 -7.97 -14.50 -9.54
C PRO A 18 -8.38 -15.75 -8.74
N VAL A 19 -7.46 -16.28 -7.96
CA VAL A 19 -7.82 -17.19 -6.88
C VAL A 19 -8.78 -16.38 -6.00
N PRO A 20 -10.00 -16.87 -5.70
CA PRO A 20 -10.90 -16.14 -4.83
C PRO A 20 -10.31 -16.14 -3.41
N VAL A 21 -9.42 -15.21 -3.15
CA VAL A 21 -8.97 -14.90 -1.80
C VAL A 21 -10.11 -14.14 -1.16
N THR A 22 -10.82 -14.78 -0.25
CA THR A 22 -11.83 -14.11 0.57
C THR A 22 -11.07 -13.14 1.47
N LEU A 23 -10.98 -11.87 1.05
CA LEU A 23 -10.32 -10.83 1.84
C LEU A 23 -11.08 -10.64 3.16
N PRO A 24 -10.40 -10.63 4.30
CA PRO A 24 -11.05 -10.38 5.58
C PRO A 24 -11.66 -8.97 5.58
N ARG A 25 -12.89 -8.86 6.09
CA ARG A 25 -13.64 -7.59 6.09
C ARG A 25 -12.98 -6.50 6.95
N TYR A 26 -12.27 -6.91 8.00
CA TYR A 26 -11.55 -6.03 8.93
C TYR A 26 -10.21 -6.68 9.30
N PRO A 27 -9.22 -6.64 8.40
CA PRO A 27 -7.98 -7.40 8.55
C PRO A 27 -7.12 -6.95 9.74
N LEU A 28 -7.17 -5.65 10.08
CA LEU A 28 -6.34 -5.05 11.14
C LEU A 28 -7.16 -4.61 12.36
N ARG A 29 -8.37 -5.15 12.52
CA ARG A 29 -9.18 -4.90 13.72
C ARG A 29 -8.76 -5.84 14.83
N ILE A 30 -8.36 -5.28 15.97
CA ILE A 30 -7.83 -6.01 17.12
C ILE A 30 -8.59 -5.65 18.40
N ASN A 31 -8.71 -6.63 19.28
CA ASN A 31 -9.31 -6.43 20.60
C ASN A 31 -8.21 -6.00 21.58
N VAL A 32 -8.34 -4.79 22.11
CA VAL A 32 -7.40 -4.19 23.08
C VAL A 32 -8.06 -3.92 24.44
N GLY A 33 -9.34 -4.26 24.58
CA GLY A 33 -10.11 -3.99 25.81
C GLY A 33 -9.49 -4.59 27.07
N PHE A 34 -8.82 -5.75 26.95
CA PHE A 34 -8.13 -6.37 28.08
C PHE A 34 -6.93 -5.55 28.58
N LEU A 35 -6.26 -4.75 27.70
CA LEU A 35 -5.12 -3.91 28.06
C LEU A 35 -5.54 -2.65 28.83
N VAL A 36 -6.76 -2.17 28.65
CA VAL A 36 -7.26 -0.94 29.28
C VAL A 36 -7.19 -1.03 30.81
N HIS A 37 -7.41 -2.21 31.38
CA HIS A 37 -7.41 -2.44 32.82
C HIS A 37 -6.10 -2.99 33.39
N GLN A 38 -5.09 -3.17 32.54
CA GLN A 38 -3.79 -3.67 32.98
C GLN A 38 -2.95 -2.56 33.63
N PRO A 39 -1.92 -2.90 34.40
CA PRO A 39 -0.95 -1.93 34.92
C PRO A 39 -0.28 -1.13 33.82
N ILE A 40 0.06 0.15 34.11
CA ILE A 40 0.83 0.99 33.19
C ILE A 40 2.16 0.31 32.87
N GLY A 41 2.53 0.33 31.58
CA GLY A 41 3.74 -0.33 31.07
C GLY A 41 3.50 -1.76 30.59
N THR A 42 2.31 -2.34 30.79
CA THR A 42 1.97 -3.64 30.16
C THR A 42 1.88 -3.46 28.65
N SER A 43 2.47 -4.36 27.90
CA SER A 43 2.42 -4.39 26.43
C SER A 43 1.97 -5.73 25.90
N HIS A 44 1.42 -5.72 24.69
CA HIS A 44 1.05 -6.93 23.95
C HIS A 44 1.38 -6.75 22.46
N ASP A 45 1.94 -7.82 21.86
CA ASP A 45 2.32 -7.81 20.46
C ASP A 45 1.29 -8.56 19.62
N PHE A 46 0.88 -7.97 18.50
CA PHE A 46 0.02 -8.57 17.50
C PHE A 46 0.82 -8.74 16.20
N THR A 47 0.67 -9.89 15.56
CA THR A 47 1.31 -10.18 14.28
C THR A 47 0.26 -10.35 13.19
N PHE A 48 0.57 -9.85 12.01
CA PHE A 48 -0.31 -9.89 10.85
C PHE A 48 0.44 -10.51 9.68
N GLU A 49 -0.21 -11.43 8.98
CA GLU A 49 0.34 -12.05 7.80
C GLU A 49 -0.82 -12.41 6.86
N PHE A 50 -0.91 -11.71 5.73
CA PHE A 50 -1.96 -11.91 4.75
C PHE A 50 -1.36 -12.01 3.35
N PRO A 51 -1.74 -13.04 2.54
CA PRO A 51 -1.34 -13.11 1.14
C PRO A 51 -1.78 -11.90 0.33
N ALA A 52 -2.96 -11.36 0.65
CA ALA A 52 -3.49 -10.11 0.14
C ALA A 52 -4.39 -9.46 1.18
N VAL A 53 -4.39 -8.14 1.22
CA VAL A 53 -5.22 -7.34 2.14
C VAL A 53 -5.72 -6.10 1.42
N GLN A 54 -6.98 -5.75 1.64
CA GLN A 54 -7.57 -4.49 1.20
C GLN A 54 -7.76 -3.59 2.42
N LEU A 55 -6.97 -2.52 2.52
CA LEU A 55 -7.05 -1.57 3.64
C LEU A 55 -8.11 -0.49 3.40
N SER A 56 -8.40 -0.20 2.12
CA SER A 56 -9.50 0.66 1.68
C SER A 56 -9.93 0.22 0.27
N PRO A 57 -11.07 0.70 -0.28
CA PRO A 57 -11.54 0.30 -1.60
C PRO A 57 -10.53 0.52 -2.73
N ASP A 58 -9.63 1.47 -2.56
CA ASP A 58 -8.62 1.91 -3.52
C ASP A 58 -7.19 1.49 -3.14
N PHE A 59 -6.98 0.72 -2.05
CA PHE A 59 -5.65 0.37 -1.57
C PHE A 59 -5.56 -1.11 -1.19
N GLU A 60 -5.03 -1.88 -2.13
CA GLU A 60 -4.80 -3.32 -1.99
C GLU A 60 -3.31 -3.62 -1.98
N LEU A 61 -2.89 -4.46 -1.05
CA LEU A 61 -1.52 -4.94 -0.91
C LEU A 61 -1.47 -6.45 -1.03
N THR A 62 -0.42 -6.95 -1.65
CA THR A 62 -0.07 -8.36 -1.66
C THR A 62 1.11 -8.63 -0.73
N GLN A 63 1.20 -9.87 -0.20
CA GLN A 63 2.26 -10.26 0.74
C GLN A 63 2.38 -9.31 1.94
N PHE A 64 1.22 -8.88 2.47
CA PHE A 64 1.18 -8.01 3.63
C PHE A 64 1.63 -8.74 4.88
N ASN A 65 2.55 -8.13 5.61
CA ASN A 65 3.02 -8.60 6.90
C ASN A 65 3.36 -7.43 7.82
N GLY A 66 3.33 -7.70 9.12
CA GLY A 66 3.75 -6.70 10.09
C GLY A 66 3.42 -7.06 11.52
N THR A 67 3.81 -6.18 12.41
CA THR A 67 3.59 -6.30 13.86
C THR A 67 3.05 -5.00 14.42
N ALA A 68 2.22 -5.10 15.45
CA ALA A 68 1.81 -3.96 16.24
C ALA A 68 2.00 -4.27 17.72
N ARG A 69 2.84 -3.49 18.39
CA ARG A 69 2.99 -3.51 19.84
C ARG A 69 2.07 -2.47 20.47
N ILE A 70 1.22 -2.89 21.38
CA ILE A 70 0.31 -2.02 22.08
C ILE A 70 0.69 -1.97 23.55
N SER A 71 1.01 -0.77 24.00
CA SER A 71 1.50 -0.52 25.37
C SER A 71 0.53 0.36 26.16
N ARG A 72 0.26 -0.04 27.40
CA ARG A 72 -0.59 0.71 28.33
C ARG A 72 0.15 1.92 28.89
N THR A 73 -0.33 3.13 28.61
CA THR A 73 0.18 4.40 29.13
C THR A 73 -0.83 5.07 30.07
N PRO A 74 -0.44 6.09 30.85
CA PRO A 74 -1.40 6.84 31.68
C PRO A 74 -2.50 7.53 30.86
N GLN A 75 -2.23 7.90 29.61
CA GLN A 75 -3.16 8.65 28.76
C GLN A 75 -4.04 7.76 27.88
N GLY A 76 -3.60 6.53 27.58
CA GLY A 76 -4.28 5.65 26.64
C GLY A 76 -3.47 4.41 26.32
N LEU A 77 -3.65 3.91 25.10
CA LEU A 77 -2.87 2.82 24.54
C LEU A 77 -1.96 3.39 23.44
N LEU A 78 -0.65 3.26 23.63
CA LEU A 78 0.33 3.57 22.59
C LEU A 78 0.42 2.36 21.65
N VAL A 79 0.19 2.59 20.38
CA VAL A 79 0.34 1.61 19.30
C VAL A 79 1.59 1.95 18.52
N GLU A 80 2.56 1.05 18.55
CA GLU A 80 3.78 1.10 17.74
C GLU A 80 3.66 -0.03 16.70
N ALA A 81 3.59 0.33 15.43
CA ALA A 81 3.36 -0.64 14.35
C ALA A 81 4.43 -0.53 13.27
N ASP A 82 4.75 -1.69 12.68
CA ASP A 82 5.62 -1.84 11.51
C ASP A 82 4.89 -2.72 10.52
N PHE A 83 4.58 -2.18 9.34
CA PHE A 83 3.84 -2.86 8.29
C PHE A 83 4.58 -2.80 6.97
N SER A 84 4.50 -3.87 6.21
CA SER A 84 5.08 -3.96 4.87
C SER A 84 4.20 -4.77 3.93
N GLY A 85 4.33 -4.51 2.63
CA GLY A 85 3.60 -5.23 1.59
C GLY A 85 4.02 -4.77 0.21
N ASN A 86 3.46 -5.41 -0.81
CA ASN A 86 3.71 -5.04 -2.20
C ASN A 86 2.48 -4.37 -2.80
N LEU A 87 2.67 -3.17 -3.33
CA LEU A 87 1.67 -2.40 -4.03
C LEU A 87 1.86 -2.56 -5.54
N LEU A 88 0.77 -2.77 -6.27
CA LEU A 88 0.78 -2.77 -7.73
C LEU A 88 0.75 -1.32 -8.23
N LEU A 89 1.79 -0.91 -8.95
CA LEU A 89 1.94 0.43 -9.52
C LEU A 89 2.18 0.36 -11.02
N GLU A 90 1.79 1.44 -11.72
CA GLU A 90 2.10 1.65 -13.13
C GLU A 90 3.36 2.54 -13.25
N CYS A 91 4.30 2.12 -14.08
CA CYS A 91 5.52 2.87 -14.35
C CYS A 91 5.21 4.14 -15.16
N VAL A 92 5.61 5.32 -14.67
CA VAL A 92 5.37 6.60 -15.37
C VAL A 92 6.12 6.74 -16.70
N ARG A 93 7.07 5.84 -17.02
CA ARG A 93 7.86 5.87 -18.25
C ARG A 93 7.36 4.90 -19.32
N CYS A 94 7.10 3.64 -18.96
CA CYS A 94 6.72 2.60 -19.93
C CYS A 94 5.26 2.14 -19.80
N LEU A 95 4.54 2.62 -18.78
CA LEU A 95 3.16 2.28 -18.45
C LEU A 95 2.94 0.78 -18.13
N ASP A 96 4.02 0.04 -17.90
CA ASP A 96 3.93 -1.34 -17.44
C ASP A 96 3.61 -1.38 -15.95
N GLU A 97 2.76 -2.33 -15.56
CA GLU A 97 2.49 -2.62 -14.14
C GLU A 97 3.67 -3.36 -13.51
N TYR A 98 3.99 -2.99 -12.27
CA TYR A 98 5.02 -3.67 -11.49
C TYR A 98 4.70 -3.65 -9.99
N HIS A 99 5.26 -4.58 -9.23
CA HIS A 99 5.10 -4.63 -7.78
C HIS A 99 6.20 -3.80 -7.11
N GLN A 100 5.77 -2.83 -6.31
CA GLN A 100 6.63 -2.01 -5.47
C GLN A 100 6.50 -2.47 -4.02
N SER A 101 7.61 -2.86 -3.40
CA SER A 101 7.64 -3.10 -1.95
C SER A 101 7.62 -1.77 -1.23
N ILE A 102 6.72 -1.63 -0.28
CA ILE A 102 6.58 -0.47 0.61
C ILE A 102 6.53 -0.95 2.06
N SER A 103 7.07 -0.13 2.97
CA SER A 103 7.03 -0.40 4.41
C SER A 103 6.90 0.91 5.16
N ALA A 104 6.11 0.90 6.22
CA ALA A 104 5.92 2.06 7.09
C ALA A 104 5.94 1.65 8.54
N ASN A 105 6.50 2.51 9.38
CA ASN A 105 6.42 2.41 10.83
C ASN A 105 5.76 3.66 11.40
N PHE A 106 4.98 3.49 12.44
CA PHE A 106 4.33 4.60 13.11
C PHE A 106 4.10 4.30 14.59
N ALA A 107 3.91 5.38 15.36
CA ALA A 107 3.56 5.32 16.76
C ALA A 107 2.42 6.29 17.04
N GLU A 108 1.24 5.76 17.41
CA GLU A 108 0.03 6.53 17.62
C GLU A 108 -0.60 6.26 18.99
N LEU A 109 -1.13 7.30 19.63
CA LEU A 109 -1.77 7.19 20.92
C LEU A 109 -3.29 7.16 20.79
N PHE A 110 -3.91 6.05 21.15
CA PHE A 110 -5.35 5.93 21.31
C PHE A 110 -5.74 6.33 22.73
N SER A 111 -6.35 7.52 22.87
CA SER A 111 -6.71 8.10 24.15
C SER A 111 -7.94 7.43 24.78
N PHE A 112 -8.01 7.46 26.11
CA PHE A 112 -9.24 7.08 26.82
C PHE A 112 -10.32 8.14 26.64
N ARG A 113 -11.53 7.73 26.32
CA ARG A 113 -12.67 8.62 26.03
C ARG A 113 -13.06 9.56 27.16
N TYR A 114 -12.69 9.22 28.40
CA TYR A 114 -13.02 10.05 29.58
C TYR A 114 -12.10 11.29 29.74
N ARG A 115 -11.02 11.41 28.96
CA ARG A 115 -10.14 12.60 28.99
C ARG A 115 -10.59 13.61 27.95
N ARG A 116 -11.35 14.60 28.38
CA ARG A 116 -11.87 15.68 27.52
C ARG A 116 -10.77 16.57 26.92
N ASP A 117 -9.56 16.51 27.50
CA ASP A 117 -8.43 17.38 27.14
C ASP A 117 -7.40 16.64 26.24
N ALA A 118 -7.77 15.46 25.70
CA ALA A 118 -6.89 14.75 24.78
C ALA A 118 -6.89 15.44 23.41
N GLU A 119 -5.73 15.94 23.00
CA GLU A 119 -5.53 16.51 21.65
C GLU A 119 -5.57 15.44 20.54
N SER A 120 -5.63 14.17 20.92
CA SER A 120 -5.68 13.04 20.01
C SER A 120 -7.07 12.85 19.39
N GLU A 121 -7.13 12.72 18.08
CA GLU A 121 -8.35 12.35 17.34
C GLU A 121 -8.67 10.86 17.47
N LEU A 122 -7.70 10.04 17.92
CA LEU A 122 -7.83 8.59 18.07
C LEU A 122 -8.30 8.24 19.48
N PHE A 123 -9.44 7.57 19.56
CA PHE A 123 -10.02 7.13 20.82
C PHE A 123 -10.22 5.62 20.84
N ILE A 124 -10.15 5.03 22.04
CA ILE A 124 -10.48 3.62 22.23
C ILE A 124 -12.01 3.51 22.26
N PRO A 125 -12.62 2.76 21.32
CA PRO A 125 -14.07 2.54 21.30
C PRO A 125 -14.54 1.76 22.53
N GLU A 126 -15.84 1.89 22.88
CA GLU A 126 -16.42 1.21 24.04
C GLU A 126 -16.42 -0.31 23.92
N ASP A 127 -16.42 -0.83 22.67
CA ASP A 127 -16.34 -2.27 22.40
C ASP A 127 -14.92 -2.84 22.57
N GLY A 128 -13.94 -1.99 22.89
CA GLY A 128 -12.55 -2.37 23.10
C GLY A 128 -11.82 -2.85 21.86
N HIS A 129 -12.34 -2.54 20.67
CA HIS A 129 -11.66 -2.87 19.40
C HIS A 129 -11.13 -1.62 18.74
N ILE A 130 -9.89 -1.65 18.30
CA ILE A 130 -9.29 -0.63 17.42
C ILE A 130 -9.07 -1.23 16.03
N ASP A 131 -9.21 -0.41 15.00
CA ASP A 131 -8.94 -0.79 13.62
C ASP A 131 -7.75 0.03 13.11
N LEU A 132 -6.67 -0.64 12.78
CA LEU A 132 -5.44 0.00 12.29
C LEU A 132 -5.42 0.15 10.76
N ALA A 133 -6.46 -0.29 10.03
CA ALA A 133 -6.46 -0.31 8.58
C ALA A 133 -6.29 1.09 7.96
N LEU A 134 -7.00 2.09 8.48
CA LEU A 134 -6.88 3.48 7.98
C LEU A 134 -5.51 4.07 8.26
N LEU A 135 -4.98 3.88 9.48
CA LEU A 135 -3.64 4.35 9.84
C LEU A 135 -2.57 3.67 8.97
N ALA A 136 -2.63 2.34 8.87
CA ALA A 136 -1.72 1.58 8.03
C ALA A 136 -1.74 2.08 6.58
N ARG A 137 -2.94 2.31 6.03
CA ARG A 137 -3.11 2.87 4.69
C ARG A 137 -2.43 4.24 4.56
N ASP A 138 -2.71 5.16 5.48
CA ASP A 138 -2.24 6.53 5.39
C ASP A 138 -0.71 6.60 5.48
N TYR A 139 -0.09 5.85 6.39
CA TYR A 139 1.36 5.78 6.51
C TYR A 139 2.01 5.08 5.30
N LEU A 140 1.45 3.97 4.81
CA LEU A 140 1.98 3.27 3.63
C LEU A 140 1.81 4.09 2.35
N LEU A 141 0.78 4.93 2.22
CA LEU A 141 0.63 5.85 1.09
C LEU A 141 1.73 6.90 1.04
N LEU A 142 2.22 7.37 2.21
CA LEU A 142 3.32 8.33 2.28
C LEU A 142 4.65 7.74 1.77
N GLU A 143 4.81 6.43 1.86
CA GLU A 143 5.99 5.70 1.35
C GLU A 143 5.92 5.41 -0.15
N GLN A 144 4.78 5.67 -0.79
CA GLN A 144 4.64 5.49 -2.23
C GLN A 144 5.50 6.52 -2.98
N PRO A 145 6.33 6.09 -3.96
CA PRO A 145 7.13 7.03 -4.73
C PRO A 145 6.24 7.96 -5.57
N ILE A 146 6.51 9.27 -5.55
CA ILE A 146 5.79 10.29 -6.34
C ILE A 146 5.91 10.00 -7.86
N LYS A 147 7.03 9.41 -8.28
CA LYS A 147 7.27 8.99 -9.66
C LYS A 147 7.62 7.50 -9.69
N PRO A 148 6.62 6.62 -9.74
CA PRO A 148 6.86 5.18 -9.77
C PRO A 148 7.55 4.78 -11.07
N ILE A 149 8.69 4.10 -10.95
CA ILE A 149 9.52 3.62 -12.06
C ILE A 149 9.80 2.14 -11.84
N CYS A 150 9.48 1.29 -12.82
CA CYS A 150 9.62 -0.16 -12.68
C CYS A 150 11.07 -0.61 -12.44
N ARG A 151 12.05 0.13 -12.98
CA ARG A 151 13.49 -0.09 -12.78
C ARG A 151 14.28 1.17 -13.14
N PRO A 152 15.45 1.43 -12.53
CA PRO A 152 16.25 2.63 -12.78
C PRO A 152 16.59 2.84 -14.27
N GLU A 153 16.88 1.76 -15.01
CA GLU A 153 17.26 1.76 -16.42
C GLU A 153 16.06 1.74 -17.38
N CYS A 154 14.83 2.00 -16.88
CA CYS A 154 13.64 2.01 -17.72
C CYS A 154 13.77 3.06 -18.83
N LYS A 155 13.73 2.61 -20.09
CA LYS A 155 13.85 3.46 -21.28
C LYS A 155 12.54 4.17 -21.62
N GLY A 156 11.41 3.69 -21.08
CA GLY A 156 10.09 4.26 -21.33
C GLY A 156 9.52 3.92 -22.70
N LEU A 157 8.53 4.72 -23.10
CA LEU A 157 7.92 4.66 -24.44
C LEU A 157 8.64 5.59 -25.38
N CYS A 158 8.64 5.23 -26.66
CA CYS A 158 9.10 6.12 -27.74
C CYS A 158 8.15 7.31 -27.85
N PHE A 159 8.68 8.53 -27.81
CA PHE A 159 7.90 9.75 -27.90
C PHE A 159 7.11 9.87 -29.22
N TYR A 160 7.63 9.33 -30.34
CA TYR A 160 7.03 9.44 -31.66
C TYR A 160 6.01 8.35 -31.97
N CYS A 161 6.29 7.09 -31.63
CA CYS A 161 5.46 5.94 -32.00
C CYS A 161 4.86 5.16 -30.84
N GLY A 162 5.18 5.54 -29.58
CA GLY A 162 4.60 4.91 -28.38
C GLY A 162 5.09 3.48 -28.10
N VAL A 163 6.05 2.95 -28.86
CA VAL A 163 6.56 1.60 -28.62
C VAL A 163 7.38 1.54 -27.32
N ASN A 164 7.26 0.44 -26.56
CA ASN A 164 8.02 0.23 -25.35
C ASN A 164 9.50 -0.05 -25.66
N LEU A 165 10.37 0.91 -25.36
CA LEU A 165 11.80 0.87 -25.64
C LEU A 165 12.57 -0.13 -24.75
N ASN A 166 11.91 -0.71 -23.76
CA ASN A 166 12.49 -1.78 -22.94
C ASN A 166 12.40 -3.14 -23.65
N GLU A 167 11.42 -3.31 -24.56
CA GLU A 167 11.14 -4.55 -25.26
C GLU A 167 11.67 -4.57 -26.71
N THR A 168 11.57 -3.41 -27.39
CA THR A 168 11.90 -3.33 -28.81
C THR A 168 12.73 -2.09 -29.13
N VAL A 169 13.56 -2.18 -30.16
CA VAL A 169 14.30 -1.05 -30.73
C VAL A 169 13.41 -0.35 -31.75
N CYS A 170 13.36 0.97 -31.68
CA CYS A 170 12.56 1.81 -32.55
C CYS A 170 13.47 2.59 -33.49
N GLU A 171 13.06 2.77 -34.75
CA GLU A 171 13.82 3.54 -35.75
C GLU A 171 14.06 5.01 -35.37
N HIS A 172 13.18 5.56 -34.50
CA HIS A 172 13.28 6.94 -33.99
C HIS A 172 14.34 7.13 -32.89
N GLN A 173 14.94 6.04 -32.35
CA GLN A 173 16.01 6.16 -31.35
C GLN A 173 17.31 6.77 -31.90
N ALA A 174 17.48 6.80 -33.20
CA ALA A 174 18.67 7.36 -33.86
C ALA A 174 18.59 8.87 -34.12
N GLN A 175 17.45 9.51 -33.80
CA GLN A 175 17.31 10.97 -33.99
C GLN A 175 17.67 11.69 -32.67
N PRO A 176 18.70 12.56 -32.67
CA PRO A 176 18.99 13.44 -31.54
C PRO A 176 17.78 14.37 -31.35
N VAL A 177 17.33 14.51 -30.09
CA VAL A 177 16.36 15.54 -29.73
C VAL A 177 17.06 16.90 -29.96
N GLU A 178 16.68 17.64 -31.00
CA GLU A 178 17.09 19.04 -31.14
C GLU A 178 16.35 19.83 -30.02
N GLU A 179 17.18 20.45 -29.15
CA GLU A 179 16.72 21.37 -28.10
C GLU A 179 16.27 22.71 -28.71
#